data_4ccafbfbcb4484ece25c589c24d4a272
#
_entry.id   4ccafbfbcb4484ece25c589c24d4a272
#
_cell.length_a   1.000
_cell.length_b   1.000
_cell.length_c   1.000
_cell.angle_alpha   90.00
_cell.angle_beta   90.00
_cell.angle_gamma   90.00
#
_symmetry.space_group_name_H-M   'P 1'
#
loop_
_entity.id
_entity.type
_entity.pdbx_description
1 polymer ?
#
loop_
_entity_poly.entity_id
_entity_poly.type
_entity_poly.pdbx_seq_one_letter_code
_entity_poly.pdbx_strand_id
1 'polypeptide(L)'
;MKIIDNKLRLFGKVSLLDIIAVLVLISLVFFASLKLMRKDVADITLGKTTEKYEATLYLYEDKGNTDCIRVGDQLGEMKNHFDIFVKDIKREVFYVNTVDDNGEVIKAIDPLKEKTIVTIEGNFSHVNNSLKFGKQELRLGSTIFLESDNYRLTALIADSKKVD
;
A
#
# COMPACT_ATOMS: atom_id res chain seq x y z
N MET A 1 -20.78 29.75 42.66
CA MET A 1 -21.77 29.14 41.72
C MET A 1 -21.40 27.68 41.50
N LYS A 2 -22.25 26.72 41.87
CA LYS A 2 -21.99 25.29 41.55
C LYS A 2 -22.35 25.08 40.09
N ILE A 3 -21.37 24.67 39.30
CA ILE A 3 -21.53 24.45 37.88
C ILE A 3 -22.36 23.19 37.61
N ILE A 4 -22.35 22.21 38.53
CA ILE A 4 -23.09 20.95 38.46
C ILE A 4 -23.95 20.83 39.71
N ASP A 5 -25.24 20.61 39.55
CA ASP A 5 -26.21 20.38 40.63
C ASP A 5 -26.18 18.91 41.07
N ASN A 6 -26.69 18.58 42.27
CA ASN A 6 -26.78 17.20 42.80
C ASN A 6 -27.60 16.22 41.90
N LYS A 7 -28.28 16.75 40.91
CA LYS A 7 -29.02 15.97 39.88
C LYS A 7 -28.25 15.83 38.55
N LEU A 8 -26.93 16.09 38.56
CA LEU A 8 -26.08 16.02 37.36
C LEU A 8 -26.57 16.93 36.20
N ARG A 9 -27.09 18.12 36.54
CA ARG A 9 -27.53 19.11 35.55
C ARG A 9 -26.55 20.26 35.46
N LEU A 10 -26.10 20.60 34.26
CA LEU A 10 -25.30 21.79 33.99
C LEU A 10 -26.22 23.00 33.95
N PHE A 11 -25.90 24.02 34.77
CA PHE A 11 -26.70 25.24 34.91
C PHE A 11 -28.17 25.03 35.27
N GLY A 12 -28.52 23.86 35.89
CA GLY A 12 -29.90 23.54 36.30
C GLY A 12 -30.88 23.23 35.17
N LYS A 13 -30.47 23.24 33.89
CA LYS A 13 -31.36 23.09 32.73
C LYS A 13 -31.06 21.87 31.87
N VAL A 14 -29.80 21.49 31.66
CA VAL A 14 -29.42 20.41 30.77
C VAL A 14 -28.80 19.26 31.56
N SER A 15 -29.31 18.07 31.34
CA SER A 15 -28.74 16.86 31.94
C SER A 15 -27.37 16.55 31.37
N LEU A 16 -26.40 16.20 32.24
CA LEU A 16 -25.08 15.72 31.75
C LEU A 16 -25.22 14.52 30.83
N LEU A 17 -26.24 13.71 31.07
CA LEU A 17 -26.54 12.51 30.26
C LEU A 17 -26.99 12.88 28.85
N ASP A 18 -27.77 13.97 28.70
CA ASP A 18 -28.20 14.47 27.38
C ASP A 18 -27.01 14.99 26.58
N ILE A 19 -26.05 15.64 27.24
CA ILE A 19 -24.83 16.14 26.57
C ILE A 19 -23.99 14.96 26.07
N ILE A 20 -23.82 13.92 26.89
CA ILE A 20 -23.10 12.71 26.47
C ILE A 20 -23.83 12.03 25.30
N ALA A 21 -25.15 11.92 25.35
CA ALA A 21 -25.92 11.33 24.27
C ALA A 21 -25.75 12.10 22.94
N VAL A 22 -25.77 13.44 23.00
CA VAL A 22 -25.54 14.28 21.81
C VAL A 22 -24.11 14.13 21.29
N LEU A 23 -23.09 14.08 22.15
CA LEU A 23 -21.70 13.87 21.76
C LEU A 23 -21.50 12.49 21.07
N VAL A 24 -22.13 11.45 21.61
CA VAL A 24 -22.11 10.11 21.00
C VAL A 24 -22.78 10.14 19.62
N LEU A 25 -23.91 10.81 19.50
CA LEU A 25 -24.63 10.91 18.23
C LEU A 25 -23.83 11.70 17.17
N ILE A 26 -23.19 12.79 17.57
CA ILE A 26 -22.29 13.56 16.69
C ILE A 26 -21.10 12.70 16.25
N SER A 27 -20.49 11.96 17.18
CA SER A 27 -19.37 11.07 16.82
C SER A 27 -19.79 9.95 15.87
N LEU A 28 -20.96 9.34 16.06
CA LEU A 28 -21.49 8.32 15.14
C LEU A 28 -21.74 8.89 13.74
N VAL A 29 -22.32 10.09 13.62
CA VAL A 29 -22.52 10.76 12.33
C VAL A 29 -21.18 11.08 11.68
N PHE A 30 -20.21 11.56 12.45
CA PHE A 30 -18.86 11.84 11.96
C PHE A 30 -18.18 10.58 11.42
N PHE A 31 -18.18 9.47 12.17
CA PHE A 31 -17.60 8.19 11.70
C PHE A 31 -18.35 7.63 10.49
N ALA A 32 -19.68 7.77 10.45
CA ALA A 32 -20.45 7.35 9.27
C ALA A 32 -20.09 8.18 8.04
N SER A 33 -19.91 9.49 8.18
CA SER A 33 -19.51 10.38 7.08
C SER A 33 -18.10 10.06 6.55
N LEU A 34 -17.15 9.74 7.44
CA LEU A 34 -15.81 9.31 7.06
C LEU A 34 -15.84 8.00 6.24
N LYS A 35 -16.65 7.05 6.66
CA LYS A 35 -16.83 5.77 5.94
C LYS A 35 -17.46 5.98 4.55
N LEU A 36 -18.42 6.90 4.43
CA LEU A 36 -19.01 7.28 3.14
C LEU A 36 -17.99 7.96 2.21
N MET A 37 -17.09 8.78 2.78
CA MET A 37 -16.05 9.47 2.03
C MET A 37 -14.83 8.56 1.72
N ARG A 38 -14.88 7.28 2.09
CA ARG A 38 -13.78 6.31 1.95
C ARG A 38 -12.46 6.77 2.60
N LYS A 39 -12.52 7.63 3.60
CA LYS A 39 -11.35 8.05 4.36
C LYS A 39 -11.25 7.25 5.65
N ASP A 40 -10.15 6.55 5.85
CA ASP A 40 -9.87 5.90 7.12
C ASP A 40 -9.53 6.93 8.19
N VAL A 41 -10.01 6.70 9.42
CA VAL A 41 -9.73 7.59 10.58
C VAL A 41 -8.24 7.68 10.85
N ALA A 42 -7.49 6.61 10.58
CA ALA A 42 -6.03 6.57 10.67
C ALA A 42 -5.36 7.58 9.71
N ASP A 43 -5.95 7.81 8.53
CA ASP A 43 -5.41 8.75 7.54
C ASP A 43 -5.46 10.21 8.02
N ILE A 44 -6.46 10.55 8.82
CA ILE A 44 -6.63 11.90 9.37
C ILE A 44 -5.72 12.13 10.58
N THR A 45 -5.53 11.09 11.40
CA THR A 45 -4.78 11.19 12.67
C THR A 45 -3.27 11.13 12.48
N LEU A 46 -2.78 10.48 11.40
CA LEU A 46 -1.35 10.22 11.18
C LEU A 46 -0.69 11.15 10.15
N GLY A 47 -1.37 12.21 9.69
CA GLY A 47 -0.77 13.15 8.74
C GLY A 47 -0.37 12.48 7.41
N LYS A 48 -1.23 11.62 6.87
CA LYS A 48 -1.02 10.96 5.59
C LYS A 48 -0.95 12.00 4.48
N THR A 49 0.19 12.11 3.86
CA THR A 49 0.37 12.85 2.61
C THR A 49 0.43 11.87 1.45
N THR A 50 0.08 12.33 0.28
CA THR A 50 0.17 11.55 -0.95
C THR A 50 1.13 12.25 -1.90
N GLU A 51 2.10 11.52 -2.39
CA GLU A 51 3.13 12.06 -3.29
C GLU A 51 3.32 11.11 -4.46
N LYS A 52 3.69 11.66 -5.62
CA LYS A 52 3.92 10.88 -6.82
C LYS A 52 5.32 10.27 -6.79
N TYR A 53 5.36 8.94 -6.91
CA TYR A 53 6.59 8.16 -6.95
C TYR A 53 6.59 7.20 -8.14
N GLU A 54 7.79 6.86 -8.58
CA GLU A 54 8.07 5.74 -9.47
C GLU A 54 8.87 4.71 -8.68
N ALA A 55 8.47 3.43 -8.74
CA ALA A 55 9.20 2.36 -8.11
C ALA A 55 9.49 1.24 -9.10
N THR A 56 10.69 0.68 -9.00
CA THR A 56 11.15 -0.45 -9.81
C THR A 56 11.12 -1.71 -8.96
N LEU A 57 10.45 -2.71 -9.48
CA LEU A 57 10.20 -3.99 -8.82
C LEU A 57 10.84 -5.13 -9.62
N TYR A 58 11.47 -6.07 -8.93
CA TYR A 58 11.98 -7.30 -9.52
C TYR A 58 11.11 -8.49 -9.11
N LEU A 59 10.65 -9.23 -10.09
CA LEU A 59 9.95 -10.50 -9.91
C LEU A 59 10.85 -11.61 -10.43
N TYR A 60 10.98 -12.66 -9.66
CA TYR A 60 11.75 -13.88 -10.00
C TYR A 60 10.78 -15.06 -10.03
N GLU A 61 10.22 -15.31 -11.20
CA GLU A 61 9.11 -16.24 -11.36
C GLU A 61 9.46 -17.31 -12.39
N ASP A 62 8.62 -18.35 -12.46
CA ASP A 62 8.68 -19.30 -13.55
C ASP A 62 8.29 -18.61 -14.86
N LYS A 63 8.95 -19.01 -15.94
CA LYS A 63 8.77 -18.41 -17.26
C LYS A 63 7.30 -18.46 -17.70
N GLY A 64 6.77 -17.28 -18.02
CA GLY A 64 5.37 -17.09 -18.42
C GLY A 64 4.41 -16.72 -17.28
N ASN A 65 4.80 -16.89 -16.01
CA ASN A 65 3.93 -16.50 -14.87
C ASN A 65 3.66 -15.00 -14.82
N THR A 66 4.58 -14.19 -15.35
CA THR A 66 4.44 -12.72 -15.38
C THR A 66 3.76 -12.20 -16.65
N ASP A 67 3.33 -13.08 -17.56
CA ASP A 67 2.64 -12.68 -18.83
C ASP A 67 1.27 -12.04 -18.59
N CYS A 68 0.71 -12.25 -17.39
CA CYS A 68 -0.55 -11.61 -16.97
C CYS A 68 -0.40 -10.10 -16.72
N ILE A 69 0.83 -9.60 -16.44
CA ILE A 69 1.09 -8.19 -16.15
C ILE A 69 1.10 -7.39 -17.47
N ARG A 70 0.37 -6.27 -17.48
CA ARG A 70 0.30 -5.37 -18.64
C ARG A 70 0.60 -3.95 -18.24
N VAL A 71 1.20 -3.19 -19.16
CA VAL A 71 1.35 -1.74 -19.01
C VAL A 71 -0.03 -1.10 -18.96
N GLY A 72 -0.24 -0.23 -17.97
CA GLY A 72 -1.52 0.41 -17.67
C GLY A 72 -2.39 -0.33 -16.67
N ASP A 73 -2.02 -1.52 -16.20
CA ASP A 73 -2.75 -2.21 -15.14
C ASP A 73 -2.81 -1.34 -13.89
N GLN A 74 -4.00 -1.14 -13.38
CA GLN A 74 -4.20 -0.50 -12.09
C GLN A 74 -3.90 -1.46 -10.96
N LEU A 75 -3.12 -0.99 -10.00
CA LEU A 75 -2.70 -1.78 -8.86
C LEU A 75 -3.58 -1.52 -7.64
N GLY A 76 -3.64 -2.50 -6.75
CA GLY A 76 -4.47 -2.43 -5.56
C GLY A 76 -4.01 -3.33 -4.44
N GLU A 77 -4.82 -3.41 -3.41
CA GLU A 77 -4.67 -4.34 -2.29
C GLU A 77 -6.05 -4.73 -1.77
N MET A 78 -6.34 -6.02 -1.67
CA MET A 78 -7.59 -6.55 -1.09
C MET A 78 -8.86 -5.87 -1.65
N LYS A 79 -8.99 -5.76 -2.97
CA LYS A 79 -10.12 -5.12 -3.68
C LYS A 79 -10.17 -3.58 -3.59
N ASN A 80 -9.16 -2.94 -3.04
CA ASN A 80 -9.02 -1.50 -3.07
C ASN A 80 -8.03 -1.12 -4.17
N HIS A 81 -8.49 -0.38 -5.16
CA HIS A 81 -7.65 0.15 -6.22
C HIS A 81 -6.94 1.42 -5.76
N PHE A 82 -5.68 1.53 -6.13
CA PHE A 82 -4.86 2.72 -5.87
C PHE A 82 -4.71 3.53 -7.17
N ASP A 83 -4.35 4.78 -7.04
CA ASP A 83 -3.92 5.62 -8.15
C ASP A 83 -2.43 5.34 -8.47
N ILE A 84 -2.14 4.06 -8.75
CA ILE A 84 -0.82 3.52 -9.06
C ILE A 84 -1.00 2.53 -10.20
N PHE A 85 -0.16 2.68 -11.24
CA PHE A 85 -0.28 1.94 -12.48
C PHE A 85 1.06 1.31 -12.88
N VAL A 86 1.01 0.21 -13.61
CA VAL A 86 2.17 -0.36 -14.27
C VAL A 86 2.57 0.56 -15.42
N LYS A 87 3.79 1.12 -15.36
CA LYS A 87 4.34 2.05 -16.34
C LYS A 87 5.13 1.35 -17.44
N ASP A 88 5.96 0.39 -17.06
CA ASP A 88 6.84 -0.35 -17.95
C ASP A 88 7.11 -1.76 -17.47
N ILE A 89 7.40 -2.68 -18.41
CA ILE A 89 7.70 -4.09 -18.13
C ILE A 89 8.86 -4.52 -19.02
N LYS A 90 9.92 -5.04 -18.38
CA LYS A 90 11.07 -5.61 -19.08
C LYS A 90 11.33 -7.01 -18.56
N ARG A 91 11.52 -7.97 -19.47
CA ARG A 91 11.85 -9.37 -19.11
C ARG A 91 13.30 -9.66 -19.46
N GLU A 92 13.98 -10.29 -18.53
CA GLU A 92 15.39 -10.65 -18.64
C GLU A 92 15.56 -12.14 -18.33
N VAL A 93 16.59 -12.75 -18.92
CA VAL A 93 16.98 -14.13 -18.58
C VAL A 93 17.41 -14.18 -17.13
N PHE A 94 16.99 -15.23 -16.46
CA PHE A 94 17.41 -15.51 -15.09
C PHE A 94 18.69 -16.32 -15.09
N TYR A 95 19.68 -15.88 -14.32
CA TYR A 95 20.96 -16.55 -14.17
C TYR A 95 21.08 -17.19 -12.80
N VAL A 96 21.61 -18.40 -12.78
CA VAL A 96 21.95 -19.14 -11.55
C VAL A 96 23.43 -19.46 -11.52
N ASN A 97 24.00 -19.53 -10.33
CA ASN A 97 25.33 -20.09 -10.14
C ASN A 97 25.19 -21.61 -10.07
N THR A 98 25.91 -22.32 -10.93
CA THR A 98 26.01 -23.77 -10.93
C THR A 98 27.48 -24.21 -10.95
N VAL A 99 27.74 -25.49 -10.83
CA VAL A 99 29.10 -26.05 -10.84
C VAL A 99 29.26 -26.81 -12.16
N ASP A 100 30.36 -26.59 -12.85
CA ASP A 100 30.71 -27.33 -14.06
C ASP A 100 31.28 -28.73 -13.73
N ASP A 101 31.60 -29.49 -14.77
CA ASP A 101 32.16 -30.84 -14.63
C ASP A 101 33.53 -30.90 -13.95
N ASN A 102 34.22 -29.75 -13.84
CA ASN A 102 35.52 -29.63 -13.17
C ASN A 102 35.37 -29.17 -11.72
N GLY A 103 34.17 -28.89 -11.24
CA GLY A 103 33.91 -28.38 -9.89
C GLY A 103 34.03 -26.86 -9.77
N GLU A 104 34.14 -26.12 -10.89
CA GLU A 104 34.22 -24.65 -10.89
C GLU A 104 32.82 -24.02 -10.90
N VAL A 105 32.65 -22.92 -10.14
CA VAL A 105 31.39 -22.17 -10.10
C VAL A 105 31.26 -21.35 -11.39
N ILE A 106 30.25 -21.65 -12.18
CA ILE A 106 29.91 -20.95 -13.41
C ILE A 106 28.54 -20.30 -13.33
N LYS A 107 28.32 -19.24 -14.11
CA LYS A 107 27.04 -18.59 -14.27
C LYS A 107 26.30 -19.21 -15.46
N ALA A 108 25.18 -19.87 -15.22
CA ALA A 108 24.35 -20.48 -16.25
C ALA A 108 22.98 -19.81 -16.32
N ILE A 109 22.31 -19.96 -17.47
CA ILE A 109 20.94 -19.52 -17.65
C ILE A 109 20.01 -20.61 -17.12
N ASP A 110 19.07 -20.23 -16.25
CA ASP A 110 17.96 -21.10 -15.87
C ASP A 110 16.86 -20.98 -16.97
N PRO A 111 16.60 -22.04 -17.74
CA PRO A 111 15.61 -21.96 -18.82
C PRO A 111 14.15 -21.95 -18.31
N LEU A 112 13.92 -22.31 -17.04
CA LEU A 112 12.59 -22.41 -16.43
C LEU A 112 12.15 -21.13 -15.74
N LYS A 113 13.11 -20.24 -15.47
CA LYS A 113 12.85 -18.98 -14.73
C LYS A 113 13.14 -17.75 -15.57
N GLU A 114 12.47 -16.68 -15.21
CA GLU A 114 12.71 -15.35 -15.76
C GLU A 114 12.79 -14.30 -14.65
N LYS A 115 13.51 -13.23 -14.93
CA LYS A 115 13.49 -12.03 -14.12
C LYS A 115 12.65 -10.98 -14.84
N THR A 116 11.54 -10.60 -14.26
CA THR A 116 10.70 -9.52 -14.76
C THR A 116 10.95 -8.25 -13.95
N ILE A 117 11.23 -7.16 -14.64
CA ILE A 117 11.40 -5.82 -14.08
C ILE A 117 10.12 -5.06 -14.39
N VAL A 118 9.40 -4.67 -13.35
CA VAL A 118 8.16 -3.90 -13.47
C VAL A 118 8.39 -2.52 -12.86
N THR A 119 8.15 -1.49 -13.66
CA THR A 119 8.14 -0.11 -13.18
C THR A 119 6.70 0.31 -12.93
N ILE A 120 6.42 0.76 -11.72
CA ILE A 120 5.11 1.28 -11.32
C ILE A 120 5.20 2.77 -11.02
N GLU A 121 4.17 3.52 -11.35
CA GLU A 121 4.10 4.96 -11.10
C GLU A 121 2.72 5.34 -10.58
N GLY A 122 2.66 6.28 -9.66
CA GLY A 122 1.41 6.82 -9.15
C GLY A 122 1.53 7.53 -7.81
N ASN A 123 0.40 7.68 -7.16
CA ASN A 123 0.28 8.39 -5.90
C ASN A 123 0.43 7.44 -4.70
N PHE A 124 1.61 7.46 -4.09
CA PHE A 124 1.91 6.65 -2.91
C PHE A 124 1.62 7.42 -1.62
N SER A 125 1.20 6.71 -0.60
CA SER A 125 0.96 7.29 0.71
C SER A 125 2.25 7.46 1.50
N HIS A 126 2.44 8.61 2.13
CA HIS A 126 3.52 8.87 3.07
C HIS A 126 2.95 8.96 4.48
N VAL A 127 3.34 8.06 5.37
CA VAL A 127 2.86 8.01 6.75
C VAL A 127 4.06 7.86 7.68
N ASN A 128 4.24 8.78 8.62
CA ASN A 128 5.34 8.74 9.61
C ASN A 128 6.72 8.49 8.97
N ASN A 129 7.08 9.22 7.93
CA ASN A 129 8.34 9.05 7.18
C ASN A 129 8.49 7.72 6.44
N SER A 130 7.42 6.96 6.26
CA SER A 130 7.42 5.70 5.51
C SER A 130 6.57 5.83 4.25
N LEU A 131 7.17 5.51 3.10
CA LEU A 131 6.46 5.39 1.84
C LEU A 131 5.69 4.07 1.81
N LYS A 132 4.41 4.11 1.41
CA LYS A 132 3.52 2.95 1.46
C LYS A 132 2.82 2.71 0.14
N PHE A 133 2.73 1.43 -0.20
CA PHE A 133 1.85 0.87 -1.22
C PHE A 133 0.69 0.18 -0.49
N GLY A 134 -0.43 0.85 -0.35
CA GLY A 134 -1.52 0.39 0.50
C GLY A 134 -1.10 0.29 1.97
N LYS A 135 -1.14 -0.92 2.53
CA LYS A 135 -0.68 -1.21 3.89
C LYS A 135 0.79 -1.66 3.93
N GLN A 136 1.38 -1.96 2.78
CA GLN A 136 2.73 -2.46 2.66
C GLN A 136 3.72 -1.29 2.63
N GLU A 137 4.86 -1.43 3.30
CA GLU A 137 5.91 -0.43 3.28
C GLU A 137 6.79 -0.60 2.04
N LEU A 138 7.04 0.51 1.32
CA LEU A 138 7.91 0.54 0.16
C LEU A 138 9.35 0.84 0.59
N ARG A 139 10.09 -0.20 0.97
CA ARG A 139 11.51 -0.10 1.36
C ARG A 139 12.38 -0.89 0.40
N LEU A 140 13.50 -0.31 -0.02
CA LEU A 140 14.48 -1.00 -0.87
C LEU A 140 14.93 -2.32 -0.23
N GLY A 141 14.95 -3.38 -1.03
CA GLY A 141 15.34 -4.72 -0.59
C GLY A 141 14.26 -5.49 0.16
N SER A 142 13.09 -4.91 0.43
CA SER A 142 11.93 -5.65 0.95
C SER A 142 11.05 -6.16 -0.17
N THR A 143 10.19 -7.12 0.15
CA THR A 143 9.20 -7.67 -0.78
C THR A 143 7.84 -7.09 -0.51
N ILE A 144 7.08 -6.88 -1.59
CA ILE A 144 5.66 -6.52 -1.55
C ILE A 144 4.85 -7.48 -2.43
N PHE A 145 3.55 -7.52 -2.22
CA PHE A 145 2.63 -8.14 -3.15
C PHE A 145 2.20 -7.11 -4.20
N LEU A 146 2.57 -7.37 -5.45
CA LEU A 146 2.06 -6.66 -6.61
C LEU A 146 0.70 -7.28 -6.96
N GLU A 147 -0.37 -6.57 -6.72
CA GLU A 147 -1.74 -7.06 -6.88
C GLU A 147 -2.52 -6.17 -7.84
N SER A 148 -3.22 -6.80 -8.75
CA SER A 148 -4.22 -6.22 -9.66
C SER A 148 -5.45 -7.13 -9.65
N ASP A 149 -6.49 -6.82 -10.44
CA ASP A 149 -7.69 -7.66 -10.53
C ASP A 149 -7.41 -9.09 -10.96
N ASN A 150 -6.35 -9.32 -11.74
CA ASN A 150 -6.08 -10.58 -12.41
C ASN A 150 -4.89 -11.36 -11.83
N TYR A 151 -4.07 -10.74 -10.98
CA TYR A 151 -2.88 -11.39 -10.44
C TYR A 151 -2.49 -10.85 -9.06
N ARG A 152 -1.75 -11.68 -8.34
CA ARG A 152 -1.06 -11.32 -7.11
C ARG A 152 0.28 -12.03 -7.08
N LEU A 153 1.36 -11.28 -7.24
CA LEU A 153 2.72 -11.77 -7.36
C LEU A 153 3.62 -11.15 -6.31
N THR A 154 4.66 -11.85 -5.90
CA THR A 154 5.66 -11.31 -4.97
C THR A 154 6.72 -10.54 -5.76
N ALA A 155 6.98 -9.30 -5.36
CA ALA A 155 7.95 -8.43 -6.01
C ALA A 155 8.95 -7.88 -5.00
N LEU A 156 10.23 -7.86 -5.35
CA LEU A 156 11.31 -7.24 -4.60
C LEU A 156 11.44 -5.77 -5.02
N ILE A 157 11.47 -4.86 -4.07
CA ILE A 157 11.66 -3.44 -4.34
C ILE A 157 13.14 -3.18 -4.62
N ALA A 158 13.45 -2.81 -5.86
CA ALA A 158 14.80 -2.55 -6.32
C ALA A 158 15.19 -1.07 -6.27
N ASP A 159 14.23 -0.18 -6.56
CA ASP A 159 14.43 1.26 -6.52
C ASP A 159 13.11 2.00 -6.28
N SER A 160 13.19 3.22 -5.75
CA SER A 160 12.05 4.13 -5.66
C SER A 160 12.54 5.58 -5.72
N LYS A 161 11.92 6.39 -6.55
CA LYS A 161 12.25 7.80 -6.72
C LYS A 161 10.98 8.65 -6.80
N LYS A 162 11.05 9.85 -6.22
CA LYS A 162 9.99 10.85 -6.36
C LYS A 162 9.95 11.36 -7.80
N VAL A 163 8.75 11.55 -8.31
CA VAL A 163 8.51 12.12 -9.64
C VAL A 163 7.78 13.44 -9.45
N ASP A 164 8.29 14.49 -10.07
CA ASP A 164 7.71 15.85 -10.05
C ASP A 164 6.52 15.94 -11.01
#